data_1aa52d2623ef56c3d2cfb89035b8ef07
#
_entry.id   1aa52d2623ef56c3d2cfb89035b8ef07
#
_cell.length_a   1.000
_cell.length_b   1.000
_cell.length_c   1.000
_cell.angle_alpha   90.00
_cell.angle_beta   90.00
_cell.angle_gamma   90.00
#
_symmetry.space_group_name_H-M   'P 1'
#
loop_
_entity.id
_entity.type
_entity.pdbx_description
1 polymer ?
#
loop_
_entity_poly.entity_id
_entity_poly.type
_entity_poly.pdbx_seq_one_letter_code
_entity_poly.pdbx_strand_id
1 'polypeptide(L)'
;MEKKVRVLEVFGEPISNGGQESFVINIVQHINHEHLAIDMLTPYYCDNSYYEDIVKSFGGTIYTFGLSFEPGKSRFNINDKIDAFFKEHPYDVVHIHSGSISILCIMAHFAKKNHVKKIIVHSHCAAEHKTLKYRLTRMASYPYIMSAP
;
A
#
# COMPACT_ATOMS: atom_id res chain seq x y z
N MET A 1 10.94 14.94 -22.98
CA MET A 1 9.81 14.13 -22.49
C MET A 1 9.47 14.60 -21.07
N GLU A 2 8.23 14.86 -20.82
CA GLU A 2 7.75 15.24 -19.48
C GLU A 2 7.95 14.07 -18.53
N LYS A 3 8.40 14.34 -17.29
CA LYS A 3 8.61 13.30 -16.28
C LYS A 3 7.26 12.73 -15.83
N LYS A 4 7.05 11.44 -15.99
CA LYS A 4 5.84 10.77 -15.49
C LYS A 4 5.73 10.89 -13.97
N VAL A 5 4.53 11.10 -13.46
CA VAL A 5 4.22 10.99 -12.03
C VAL A 5 4.27 9.51 -11.64
N ARG A 6 5.09 9.18 -10.66
CA ARG A 6 5.22 7.82 -10.14
C ARG A 6 4.25 7.58 -9.00
N VAL A 7 3.39 6.59 -9.17
CA VAL A 7 2.36 6.18 -8.21
C VAL A 7 2.68 4.79 -7.68
N LEU A 8 2.63 4.62 -6.38
CA LEU A 8 2.70 3.31 -5.71
C LEU A 8 1.34 2.98 -5.11
N GLU A 9 0.73 1.88 -5.57
CA GLU A 9 -0.46 1.28 -4.97
C GLU A 9 -0.03 0.25 -3.93
N VAL A 10 -0.33 0.49 -2.66
CA VAL A 10 0.13 -0.34 -1.53
C VAL A 10 -1.02 -1.15 -0.96
N PHE A 11 -0.84 -2.46 -0.84
CA PHE A 11 -1.81 -3.38 -0.25
C PHE A 11 -1.38 -3.84 1.14
N GLY A 12 -2.30 -3.86 2.06
CA GLY A 12 -2.07 -4.32 3.43
C GLY A 12 -2.21 -5.83 3.62
N GLU A 13 -2.59 -6.54 2.59
CA GLU A 13 -2.80 -7.99 2.50
C GLU A 13 -2.05 -8.57 1.29
N PRO A 14 -1.93 -9.91 1.14
CA PRO A 14 -1.42 -10.52 -0.08
C PRO A 14 -2.23 -10.09 -1.31
N ILE A 15 -1.56 -9.93 -2.44
CA ILE A 15 -2.23 -9.64 -3.72
C ILE A 15 -2.76 -10.94 -4.30
N SER A 16 -4.09 -11.05 -4.37
CA SER A 16 -4.79 -12.22 -4.91
C SER A 16 -6.04 -11.80 -5.72
N ASN A 17 -7.14 -12.56 -5.67
CA ASN A 17 -8.36 -12.26 -6.42
C ASN A 17 -9.39 -11.46 -5.60
N GLY A 18 -8.96 -10.43 -4.89
CA GLY A 18 -9.85 -9.60 -4.06
C GLY A 18 -10.45 -8.40 -4.80
N GLY A 19 -11.41 -7.75 -4.15
CA GLY A 19 -12.05 -6.55 -4.68
C GLY A 19 -11.13 -5.33 -4.73
N GLN A 20 -10.18 -5.23 -3.79
CA GLN A 20 -9.20 -4.13 -3.75
C GLN A 20 -8.27 -4.21 -4.94
N GLU A 21 -7.74 -5.39 -5.20
CA GLU A 21 -6.81 -5.67 -6.30
C GLU A 21 -7.48 -5.49 -7.65
N SER A 22 -8.69 -6.03 -7.80
CA SER A 22 -9.48 -5.85 -9.04
C SER A 22 -9.76 -4.37 -9.34
N PHE A 23 -10.03 -3.57 -8.30
CA PHE A 23 -10.21 -2.13 -8.44
C PHE A 23 -8.93 -1.45 -8.94
N VAL A 24 -7.78 -1.76 -8.35
CA VAL A 24 -6.50 -1.15 -8.75
C VAL A 24 -6.08 -1.63 -10.15
N ILE A 25 -6.24 -2.91 -10.47
CA ILE A 25 -5.94 -3.43 -11.81
C ILE A 25 -6.80 -2.74 -12.87
N ASN A 26 -8.07 -2.48 -12.57
CA ASN A 26 -8.93 -1.71 -13.46
C ASN A 26 -8.41 -0.28 -13.68
N ILE A 27 -7.91 0.37 -12.63
CA ILE A 27 -7.24 1.68 -12.76
C ILE A 27 -6.01 1.54 -13.67
N VAL A 28 -5.12 0.58 -13.41
CA VAL A 28 -3.91 0.35 -14.21
C VAL A 28 -4.24 0.18 -15.70
N GLN A 29 -5.31 -0.53 -16.04
CA GLN A 29 -5.69 -0.76 -17.42
C GLN A 29 -6.26 0.47 -18.14
N HIS A 30 -6.80 1.47 -17.42
CA HIS A 30 -7.57 2.57 -18.01
C HIS A 30 -6.97 3.96 -17.82
N ILE A 31 -5.88 4.09 -17.09
CA ILE A 31 -5.21 5.39 -16.90
C ILE A 31 -4.40 5.82 -18.14
N ASN A 32 -4.03 7.10 -18.18
CA ASN A 32 -3.11 7.60 -19.18
C ASN A 32 -1.65 7.33 -18.77
N HIS A 33 -1.06 6.28 -19.33
CA HIS A 33 0.33 5.86 -19.08
C HIS A 33 1.40 6.79 -19.71
N GLU A 34 1.01 7.79 -20.49
CA GLU A 34 1.95 8.83 -20.94
C GLU A 34 2.38 9.71 -19.78
N HIS A 35 1.48 9.97 -18.83
CA HIS A 35 1.70 10.85 -17.69
C HIS A 35 1.93 10.13 -16.37
N LEU A 36 1.47 8.89 -16.24
CA LEU A 36 1.49 8.11 -15.00
C LEU A 36 2.27 6.80 -15.17
N ALA A 37 3.04 6.45 -14.15
CA ALA A 37 3.67 5.14 -14.01
C ALA A 37 3.21 4.55 -12.67
N ILE A 38 2.61 3.35 -12.69
CA ILE A 38 2.08 2.69 -11.50
C ILE A 38 2.88 1.44 -11.20
N ASP A 39 3.35 1.36 -9.96
CA ASP A 39 3.86 0.15 -9.34
C ASP A 39 2.92 -0.30 -8.21
N MET A 40 2.98 -1.56 -7.82
CA MET A 40 2.22 -2.12 -6.70
C MET A 40 3.17 -2.69 -5.65
N LEU A 41 2.75 -2.67 -4.39
CA LEU A 41 3.51 -3.20 -3.26
C LEU A 41 2.60 -3.95 -2.29
N THR A 42 3.02 -5.14 -1.89
CA THR A 42 2.53 -5.80 -0.68
C THR A 42 3.69 -6.31 0.18
N PRO A 43 3.62 -6.24 1.52
CA PRO A 43 4.62 -6.87 2.38
C PRO A 43 4.68 -8.39 2.25
N TYR A 44 3.67 -9.01 1.70
CA TYR A 44 3.46 -10.45 1.67
C TYR A 44 3.89 -11.04 0.34
N TYR A 45 2.98 -11.66 -0.38
CA TYR A 45 3.19 -12.32 -1.67
C TYR A 45 2.10 -11.90 -2.67
N CYS A 46 2.38 -12.14 -3.94
CA CYS A 46 1.40 -12.09 -5.01
C CYS A 46 1.24 -13.52 -5.54
N ASP A 47 0.00 -14.03 -5.59
CA ASP A 47 -0.34 -15.34 -6.13
C ASP A 47 -1.19 -15.25 -7.40
N ASN A 48 -1.20 -14.09 -8.05
CA ASN A 48 -1.98 -13.81 -9.25
C ASN A 48 -1.07 -13.37 -10.41
N SER A 49 -0.61 -14.34 -11.20
CA SER A 49 0.25 -14.09 -12.36
C SER A 49 -0.42 -13.21 -13.43
N TYR A 50 -1.75 -13.27 -13.56
CA TYR A 50 -2.48 -12.42 -14.48
C TYR A 50 -2.35 -10.93 -14.12
N TYR A 51 -2.36 -10.59 -12.82
CA TYR A 51 -2.15 -9.21 -12.39
C TYR A 51 -0.68 -8.78 -12.60
N GLU A 52 0.28 -9.67 -12.37
CA GLU A 52 1.68 -9.42 -12.66
C GLU A 52 1.90 -9.10 -14.14
N ASP A 53 1.29 -9.89 -15.03
CA ASP A 53 1.39 -9.67 -16.48
C ASP A 53 0.75 -8.34 -16.92
N ILE A 54 -0.40 -7.98 -16.36
CA ILE A 54 -1.05 -6.69 -16.63
C ILE A 54 -0.14 -5.54 -16.19
N VAL A 55 0.30 -5.51 -14.94
CA VAL A 55 1.11 -4.41 -14.41
C VAL A 55 2.40 -4.28 -15.23
N LYS A 56 3.05 -5.39 -15.54
CA LYS A 56 4.26 -5.44 -16.37
C LYS A 56 4.03 -4.95 -17.80
N SER A 57 2.89 -5.26 -18.42
CA SER A 57 2.56 -4.82 -19.77
C SER A 57 2.48 -3.30 -19.91
N PHE A 58 2.18 -2.60 -18.82
CA PHE A 58 2.18 -1.14 -18.72
C PHE A 58 3.49 -0.56 -18.15
N GLY A 59 4.53 -1.41 -18.00
CA GLY A 59 5.85 -0.99 -17.52
C GLY A 59 5.97 -0.84 -16.01
N GLY A 60 4.98 -1.30 -15.25
CA GLY A 60 5.00 -1.32 -13.78
C GLY A 60 5.60 -2.60 -13.20
N THR A 61 5.76 -2.63 -11.90
CA THR A 61 6.29 -3.76 -11.13
C THR A 61 5.42 -4.02 -9.89
N ILE A 62 5.19 -5.31 -9.58
CA ILE A 62 4.62 -5.70 -8.28
C ILE A 62 5.77 -6.10 -7.36
N TYR A 63 5.96 -5.33 -6.29
CA TYR A 63 6.96 -5.59 -5.26
C TYR A 63 6.36 -6.40 -4.12
N THR A 64 7.12 -7.39 -3.64
CA THR A 64 6.74 -8.20 -2.48
C THR A 64 7.95 -8.36 -1.55
N PHE A 65 7.69 -8.48 -0.23
CA PHE A 65 8.75 -8.79 0.74
C PHE A 65 8.77 -10.27 1.12
N GLY A 66 7.84 -11.06 0.59
CA GLY A 66 7.76 -12.51 0.82
C GLY A 66 7.45 -12.88 2.28
N LEU A 67 6.83 -11.99 3.05
CA LEU A 67 6.48 -12.27 4.44
C LEU A 67 5.25 -13.18 4.51
N SER A 68 5.20 -14.03 5.53
CA SER A 68 4.01 -14.84 5.83
C SER A 68 2.86 -13.94 6.27
N PHE A 69 1.69 -14.18 5.70
CA PHE A 69 0.47 -13.47 6.07
C PHE A 69 -0.29 -14.24 7.15
N GLU A 70 -0.47 -13.63 8.31
CA GLU A 70 -1.25 -14.17 9.40
C GLU A 70 -2.30 -13.15 9.85
N PRO A 71 -3.59 -13.38 9.57
CA PRO A 71 -4.65 -12.47 9.99
C PRO A 71 -4.64 -12.21 11.52
N GLY A 72 -4.76 -10.96 11.91
CA GLY A 72 -4.86 -10.56 13.32
C GLY A 72 -3.54 -10.47 14.10
N LYS A 73 -2.40 -10.84 13.51
CA LYS A 73 -1.08 -10.63 14.13
C LYS A 73 -0.57 -9.19 13.97
N SER A 74 0.41 -8.82 14.80
CA SER A 74 1.09 -7.52 14.73
C SER A 74 1.79 -7.34 13.38
N ARG A 75 1.77 -6.11 12.86
CA ARG A 75 2.35 -5.71 11.58
C ARG A 75 3.65 -4.91 11.72
N PHE A 76 4.15 -4.71 12.93
CA PHE A 76 5.35 -3.88 13.15
C PHE A 76 6.65 -4.51 12.62
N ASN A 77 6.66 -5.82 12.34
CA ASN A 77 7.79 -6.52 11.73
C ASN A 77 8.11 -6.10 10.29
N ILE A 78 7.25 -5.26 9.67
CA ILE A 78 7.47 -4.75 8.30
C ILE A 78 8.19 -3.41 8.26
N ASN A 79 8.36 -2.73 9.41
CA ASN A 79 8.82 -1.34 9.46
C ASN A 79 10.15 -1.11 8.75
N ASP A 80 11.16 -1.93 9.06
CA ASP A 80 12.51 -1.74 8.48
C ASP A 80 12.50 -1.99 6.96
N LYS A 81 11.74 -2.99 6.50
CA LYS A 81 11.62 -3.31 5.08
C LYS A 81 10.90 -2.19 4.31
N ILE A 82 9.85 -1.62 4.89
CA ILE A 82 9.11 -0.50 4.30
C ILE A 82 9.98 0.77 4.26
N ASP A 83 10.70 1.08 5.33
CA ASP A 83 11.60 2.25 5.36
C ASP A 83 12.71 2.13 4.30
N ALA A 84 13.34 0.96 4.21
CA ALA A 84 14.35 0.69 3.19
C ALA A 84 13.76 0.81 1.77
N PHE A 85 12.59 0.22 1.54
CA PHE A 85 11.93 0.28 0.24
C PHE A 85 11.67 1.71 -0.22
N PHE A 86 11.10 2.58 0.64
CA PHE A 86 10.83 3.97 0.26
C PHE A 86 12.10 4.81 0.04
N LYS A 87 13.22 4.46 0.69
CA LYS A 87 14.52 5.09 0.43
C LYS A 87 15.09 4.73 -0.94
N GLU A 88 14.90 3.49 -1.36
CA GLU A 88 15.41 2.97 -2.64
C GLU A 88 14.50 3.33 -3.82
N HIS A 89 13.20 3.43 -3.57
CA HIS A 89 12.17 3.65 -4.58
C HIS A 89 11.39 4.94 -4.34
N PRO A 90 11.84 6.09 -4.88
CA PRO A 90 11.11 7.35 -4.70
C PRO A 90 9.82 7.38 -5.53
N TYR A 91 8.71 7.75 -4.88
CA TYR A 91 7.39 7.94 -5.50
C TYR A 91 6.88 9.36 -5.28
N ASP A 92 6.07 9.87 -6.24
CA ASP A 92 5.38 11.15 -6.09
C ASP A 92 4.08 10.98 -5.33
N VAL A 93 3.39 9.86 -5.53
CA VAL A 93 2.11 9.52 -4.90
C VAL A 93 2.17 8.12 -4.33
N VAL A 94 1.65 7.93 -3.13
CA VAL A 94 1.43 6.61 -2.51
C VAL A 94 -0.04 6.49 -2.14
N HIS A 95 -0.72 5.47 -2.67
CA HIS A 95 -2.11 5.17 -2.38
C HIS A 95 -2.19 3.84 -1.64
N ILE A 96 -2.71 3.86 -0.43
CA ILE A 96 -2.66 2.73 0.51
C ILE A 96 -4.06 2.14 0.67
N HIS A 97 -4.18 0.83 0.40
CA HIS A 97 -5.41 0.05 0.48
C HIS A 97 -5.30 -0.98 1.61
N SER A 98 -6.12 -0.89 2.62
CA SER A 98 -6.22 -1.95 3.64
C SER A 98 -7.49 -1.84 4.48
N GLY A 99 -7.95 -2.97 5.00
CA GLY A 99 -8.91 -3.03 6.10
C GLY A 99 -8.27 -2.82 7.49
N SER A 100 -6.94 -2.84 7.58
CA SER A 100 -6.20 -2.75 8.84
C SER A 100 -5.71 -1.34 9.10
N ILE A 101 -6.20 -0.71 10.18
CA ILE A 101 -5.78 0.63 10.59
C ILE A 101 -4.26 0.72 10.88
N SER A 102 -3.66 -0.33 11.43
CA SER A 102 -2.22 -0.36 11.70
C SER A 102 -1.40 -0.31 10.42
N ILE A 103 -1.79 -1.03 9.37
CA ILE A 103 -1.14 -0.99 8.06
C ILE A 103 -1.27 0.40 7.44
N LEU A 104 -2.48 0.95 7.41
CA LEU A 104 -2.72 2.29 6.88
C LEU A 104 -1.79 3.32 7.53
N CYS A 105 -1.67 3.27 8.87
CA CYS A 105 -0.82 4.19 9.63
C CYS A 105 0.68 3.97 9.40
N ILE A 106 1.15 2.71 9.40
CA ILE A 106 2.55 2.37 9.18
C ILE A 106 3.00 2.83 7.79
N MET A 107 2.25 2.47 6.76
CA MET A 107 2.59 2.84 5.38
C MET A 107 2.58 4.36 5.18
N ALA A 108 1.56 5.06 5.69
CA ALA A 108 1.49 6.51 5.60
C ALA A 108 2.65 7.19 6.33
N HIS A 109 3.02 6.69 7.52
CA HIS A 109 4.16 7.20 8.29
C HIS A 109 5.47 7.10 7.51
N PHE A 110 5.79 5.91 6.97
CA PHE A 110 7.04 5.73 6.24
C PHE A 110 7.06 6.43 4.88
N ALA A 111 5.91 6.51 4.19
CA ALA A 111 5.79 7.33 2.99
C ALA A 111 6.09 8.81 3.29
N LYS A 112 5.52 9.37 4.37
CA LYS A 112 5.80 10.74 4.81
C LYS A 112 7.26 10.92 5.23
N LYS A 113 7.80 10.03 6.04
CA LYS A 113 9.20 10.06 6.48
C LYS A 113 10.17 10.11 5.31
N ASN A 114 9.84 9.46 4.20
CA ASN A 114 10.63 9.43 2.98
C ASN A 114 10.17 10.44 1.91
N HIS A 115 9.51 11.53 2.33
CA HIS A 115 9.19 12.72 1.54
C HIS A 115 8.27 12.46 0.33
N VAL A 116 7.38 11.46 0.39
CA VAL A 116 6.33 11.28 -0.60
C VAL A 116 5.42 12.52 -0.61
N LYS A 117 5.20 13.10 -1.78
CA LYS A 117 4.49 14.38 -1.92
C LYS A 117 2.99 14.27 -1.63
N LYS A 118 2.38 13.15 -2.04
CA LYS A 118 0.94 12.92 -1.84
C LYS A 118 0.70 11.51 -1.33
N ILE A 119 -0.01 11.42 -0.21
CA ILE A 119 -0.37 10.15 0.43
C ILE A 119 -1.90 10.07 0.48
N ILE A 120 -2.44 8.99 -0.07
CA ILE A 120 -3.87 8.68 -0.08
C ILE A 120 -4.06 7.44 0.77
N VAL A 121 -4.97 7.50 1.73
CA VAL A 121 -5.29 6.38 2.62
C VAL A 121 -6.72 5.94 2.35
N HIS A 122 -6.88 4.72 1.84
CA HIS A 122 -8.16 4.14 1.47
C HIS A 122 -8.50 2.96 2.38
N SER A 123 -9.42 3.19 3.31
CA SER A 123 -9.92 2.14 4.19
C SER A 123 -11.01 1.32 3.50
N HIS A 124 -10.81 0.00 3.40
CA HIS A 124 -11.77 -0.95 2.83
C HIS A 124 -12.67 -1.61 3.89
N CYS A 125 -12.57 -1.25 5.16
CA CYS A 125 -13.45 -1.72 6.22
C CYS A 125 -14.22 -0.57 6.85
N ALA A 126 -15.54 -0.69 6.88
CA ALA A 126 -16.35 0.06 7.83
C ALA A 126 -16.05 -0.47 9.24
N ALA A 127 -15.77 0.42 10.20
CA ALA A 127 -15.50 0.04 11.59
C ALA A 127 -16.80 -0.39 12.28
N GLU A 128 -17.27 -1.61 12.00
CA GLU A 128 -18.51 -2.13 12.56
C GLU A 128 -18.40 -2.54 14.04
N HIS A 129 -17.21 -2.83 14.55
CA HIS A 129 -17.03 -3.33 15.91
C HIS A 129 -16.07 -2.47 16.74
N LYS A 130 -16.62 -1.73 17.69
CA LYS A 130 -15.87 -0.97 18.72
C LYS A 130 -15.35 -1.90 19.83
N THR A 131 -14.62 -2.96 19.47
CA THR A 131 -14.00 -3.85 20.47
C THR A 131 -12.88 -3.13 21.22
N LEU A 132 -12.56 -3.59 22.44
CA LEU A 132 -11.44 -3.06 23.22
C LEU A 132 -10.10 -3.17 22.43
N LYS A 133 -9.89 -4.29 21.73
CA LYS A 133 -8.74 -4.50 20.85
C LYS A 133 -8.65 -3.40 19.77
N TYR A 134 -9.75 -3.08 19.11
CA TYR A 134 -9.80 -2.00 18.09
C TYR A 134 -9.43 -0.64 18.70
N ARG A 135 -9.97 -0.32 19.88
CA ARG A 135 -9.66 0.94 20.59
C ARG A 135 -8.18 1.04 20.95
N LEU A 136 -7.59 -0.05 21.47
CA LEU A 136 -6.15 -0.11 21.81
C LEU A 136 -5.27 -0.01 20.57
N THR A 137 -5.60 -0.71 19.49
CA THR A 137 -4.86 -0.60 18.21
C THR A 137 -4.92 0.82 17.67
N ARG A 138 -6.10 1.45 17.70
CA ARG A 138 -6.24 2.85 17.27
C ARG A 138 -5.40 3.80 18.12
N MET A 139 -5.36 3.63 19.44
CA MET A 139 -4.52 4.44 20.34
C MET A 139 -3.03 4.24 20.03
N ALA A 140 -2.59 2.99 19.85
CA ALA A 140 -1.19 2.67 19.50
C ALA A 140 -0.80 3.22 18.12
N SER A 141 -1.75 3.33 17.19
CA SER A 141 -1.53 3.90 15.86
C SER A 141 -1.63 5.42 15.82
N TYR A 142 -2.12 6.05 16.89
CA TYR A 142 -2.35 7.50 16.94
C TYR A 142 -1.12 8.36 16.61
N PRO A 143 0.11 8.05 17.10
CA PRO A 143 1.30 8.80 16.73
C PRO A 143 1.57 8.78 15.21
N TYR A 144 1.30 7.66 14.55
CA TYR A 144 1.45 7.52 13.09
C TYR A 144 0.40 8.33 12.34
N ILE A 145 -0.84 8.37 12.85
CA ILE A 145 -1.94 9.19 12.27
C ILE A 145 -1.62 10.68 12.39
N MET A 146 -1.16 11.14 13.56
CA MET A 146 -0.82 12.55 13.80
C MET A 146 0.44 12.98 13.05
N SER A 147 1.30 12.06 12.64
CA SER A 147 2.46 12.34 11.78
C SER A 147 2.10 12.35 10.29
N ALA A 148 0.91 11.89 9.93
CA ALA A 148 0.42 12.01 8.56
C ALA A 148 0.05 13.45 8.21
N PRO A 149 0.22 13.88 6.96
CA PRO A 149 -0.14 15.23 6.52
C PRO A 149 -1.63 15.47 6.59
#